data_d285074f90100ddfdc93e2ffc4c1d0b7
#
_entry.id   d285074f90100ddfdc93e2ffc4c1d0b7
#
_cell.length_a   1.000
_cell.length_b   1.000
_cell.length_c   1.000
_cell.angle_alpha   90.00
_cell.angle_beta   90.00
_cell.angle_gamma   90.00
#
_symmetry.space_group_name_H-M   'P 1'
#
loop_
_entity.id
_entity.type
_entity.pdbx_description
1 polymer ?
#
loop_
_entity_poly.entity_id
_entity_poly.type
_entity_poly.pdbx_seq_one_letter_code
_entity_poly.pdbx_strand_id
1 'polypeptide(L)' 'MRNIYFFETREEAKAKAKEMKERGNRVVMSKESTPYKADDGRLLYYSVMWIF' A
#
# COMPACT_ATOMS: atom_id res chain seq x y z
N MET A 1 15.55 5.30 0.06
CA MET A 1 14.61 5.33 -1.07
C MET A 1 13.20 5.03 -0.57
N ARG A 2 12.20 5.73 -1.12
CA ARG A 2 10.82 5.60 -0.68
C ARG A 2 9.98 4.94 -1.77
N ASN A 3 9.17 3.94 -1.38
CA ASN A 3 8.26 3.26 -2.30
C ASN A 3 6.84 3.31 -1.76
N ILE A 4 5.87 3.43 -2.66
CA ILE A 4 4.46 3.43 -2.30
C ILE A 4 3.67 2.61 -3.31
N TYR A 5 2.78 1.75 -2.79
CA TYR A 5 1.88 0.97 -3.62
C TYR A 5 0.45 1.17 -3.13
N PHE A 6 -0.49 1.08 -4.06
CA PHE A 6 -1.91 1.22 -3.78
C PHE A 6 -2.61 -0.11 -4.00
N PHE A 7 -3.61 -0.38 -3.16
CA PHE A 7 -4.34 -1.65 -3.21
C PHE A 7 -5.83 -1.43 -3.13
N GLU A 8 -6.59 -2.36 -3.72
CA GLU A 8 -8.03 -2.31 -3.76
C GLU A 8 -8.65 -2.71 -2.42
N THR A 9 -8.08 -3.70 -1.75
CA THR A 9 -8.59 -4.20 -0.49
C THR A 9 -7.58 -4.05 0.63
N ARG A 10 -8.12 -4.03 1.86
CA ARG A 10 -7.28 -3.93 3.05
C ARG A 10 -6.39 -5.15 3.22
N GLU A 11 -6.91 -6.33 2.88
CA GLU A 11 -6.13 -7.56 3.01
C GLU A 11 -4.89 -7.55 2.14
N GLU A 12 -5.02 -7.06 0.91
CA GLU A 12 -3.88 -6.94 0.00
C GLU A 12 -2.83 -5.99 0.57
N ALA A 13 -3.29 -4.84 1.06
CA ALA A 13 -2.40 -3.85 1.65
C ALA A 13 -1.69 -4.41 2.88
N LYS A 14 -2.44 -5.10 3.72
CA LYS A 14 -1.91 -5.69 4.96
C LYS A 14 -0.86 -6.76 4.65
N ALA A 15 -1.11 -7.58 3.63
CA ALA A 15 -0.16 -8.62 3.23
C ALA A 15 1.15 -8.00 2.76
N LYS A 16 1.07 -6.92 1.96
CA LYS A 16 2.26 -6.25 1.48
C LYS A 16 3.01 -5.57 2.62
N ALA A 17 2.28 -4.94 3.54
CA ALA A 17 2.89 -4.29 4.70
C ALA A 17 3.68 -5.30 5.54
N LYS A 18 3.09 -6.47 5.76
CA LYS A 18 3.74 -7.54 6.53
C LYS A 18 5.02 -8.01 5.83
N GLU A 19 4.95 -8.22 4.51
CA GLU A 19 6.10 -8.65 3.72
C GLU A 19 7.27 -7.66 3.86
N MET A 20 6.98 -6.38 3.72
CA MET A 20 8.02 -5.35 3.78
C MET A 20 8.59 -5.20 5.19
N LYS A 21 7.75 -5.36 6.21
CA LYS A 21 8.20 -5.34 7.60
C LYS A 21 9.16 -6.48 7.88
N GLU A 22 8.87 -7.66 7.38
CA GLU A 22 9.73 -8.82 7.56
C GLU A 22 11.09 -8.66 6.89
N ARG A 23 11.16 -7.79 5.88
CA ARG A 23 12.41 -7.45 5.22
C ARG A 23 13.20 -6.37 5.96
N GLY A 24 12.65 -5.87 7.05
CA GLY A 24 13.32 -4.86 7.86
C GLY A 24 13.05 -3.42 7.46
N ASN A 25 12.09 -3.19 6.58
CA ASN A 25 11.74 -1.85 6.15
C ASN A 25 10.78 -1.17 7.13
N ARG A 26 10.83 0.15 7.20
CA ARG A 26 9.83 0.92 7.92
C ARG A 26 8.61 1.04 7.03
N VAL A 27 7.44 0.64 7.54
CA VAL A 27 6.22 0.53 6.75
C VAL A 27 5.13 1.39 7.34
N VAL A 28 4.42 2.13 6.48
CA VAL A 28 3.24 2.90 6.85
C VAL A 28 2.09 2.45 5.94
N MET A 29 0.98 2.03 6.55
CA MET A 29 -0.24 1.66 5.82
C MET A 29 -1.31 2.69 6.09
N SER A 30 -1.96 3.17 5.03
CA SER A 30 -2.98 4.21 5.13
C SER A 30 -4.20 3.87 4.29
N LYS A 31 -5.35 4.38 4.74
CA LYS A 31 -6.56 4.34 3.94
C LYS A 31 -6.78 5.73 3.35
N GLU A 32 -6.97 5.79 2.04
CA GLU A 32 -7.14 7.05 1.35
C GLU A 32 -8.61 7.46 1.34
N SER A 33 -8.89 8.74 1.62
CA SER A 33 -10.25 9.28 1.53
C SER A 33 -10.66 9.48 0.06
N THR A 34 -9.67 9.79 -0.79
CA THR A 34 -9.89 9.90 -2.23
C THR A 34 -9.12 8.75 -2.89
N PRO A 35 -9.83 7.77 -3.47
CA PRO A 35 -9.16 6.60 -4.02
C PRO A 35 -8.29 6.93 -5.23
N TYR A 36 -7.19 6.21 -5.36
CA TYR A 36 -6.34 6.26 -6.53
C TYR A 36 -6.97 5.37 -7.61
N LYS A 37 -7.09 5.90 -8.82
CA LYS A 37 -7.68 5.14 -9.93
C LYS A 37 -6.58 4.42 -10.71
N ALA A 38 -6.67 3.09 -10.75
CA ALA A 38 -5.73 2.28 -11.51
C ALA A 38 -6.04 2.39 -13.01
N ASP A 39 -5.07 1.98 -13.84
CA ASP A 39 -5.19 2.06 -15.29
C ASP A 39 -6.38 1.24 -15.82
N ASP A 40 -6.73 0.17 -15.13
CA ASP A 40 -7.86 -0.69 -15.52
C ASP A 40 -9.20 -0.21 -14.95
N GLY A 41 -9.23 0.95 -14.30
CA GLY A 41 -10.45 1.55 -13.77
C GLY A 41 -10.78 1.19 -12.34
N ARG A 42 -10.00 0.33 -11.70
CA ARG A 42 -10.25 -0.04 -10.30
C ARG A 42 -9.93 1.12 -9.37
N LEU A 43 -10.68 1.23 -8.29
CA LEU A 43 -10.45 2.25 -7.27
C LEU A 43 -9.65 1.65 -6.13
N LEU A 44 -8.49 2.24 -5.85
CA LEU A 44 -7.56 1.73 -4.85
C LEU A 44 -7.62 2.63 -3.62
N TYR A 45 -8.20 2.11 -2.54
CA TYR A 45 -8.44 2.88 -1.32
C TYR A 45 -7.33 2.77 -0.29
N TYR A 46 -6.44 1.78 -0.42
CA TYR A 46 -5.42 1.53 0.58
C TYR A 46 -4.03 1.73 -0.01
N SER A 47 -3.14 2.27 0.79
CA SER A 47 -1.76 2.46 0.35
C SER A 47 -0.80 1.88 1.38
N VAL A 48 0.34 1.38 0.88
CA VAL A 48 1.43 0.90 1.71
C VAL A 48 2.70 1.60 1.23
N MET A 49 3.34 2.31 2.15
CA MET A 49 4.58 3.00 1.87
C MET A 49 5.68 2.41 2.75
N TRP A 50 6.86 2.23 2.18
CA TRP A 50 8.00 1.77 2.96
C TRP A 50 9.26 2.52 2.57
N ILE A 51 10.19 2.59 3.53
CA ILE A 51 11.43 3.32 3.39
C ILE A 51 12.57 2.37 3.73
N PHE A 52 13.57 2.36 2.86
CA PHE A 52 14.78 1.57 3.09
C PHE A 52 15.70 2.28 4.07
#